data_044fff426829b5a6c84386d06420144c
#
_entry.id   044fff426829b5a6c84386d06420144c
#
_cell.length_a   1.000
_cell.length_b   1.000
_cell.length_c   1.000
_cell.angle_alpha   90.00
_cell.angle_beta   90.00
_cell.angle_gamma   90.00
#
_symmetry.space_group_name_H-M   'P 1'
#
loop_
_entity.id
_entity.type
_entity.pdbx_description
1 polymer ?
#
loop_
_entity_poly.entity_id
_entity_poly.type
_entity_poly.pdbx_seq_one_letter_code
_entity_poly.pdbx_strand_id
1 'polypeptide(L)'
;MKRFKIMMQVGLAVFFFALLATSTVFADDADSEGWQFVQENGRTYYKKGDIKETDWRVIDGKTYYFDYNGEMVVGWQYIPMPVKGYTIGPYPNGIRLEGSPMPEWYYFDKNGVLQEFVGWKALEIKTKDSVGRKYGEKRTNPEDKEEKSFYTNYYFNQNHSLKTGWLYDQSNWYYLAKTEINGENYIGGERRAGWINDGSAWYYLDPETGIMQTGWKQIGNKWYYHRSSGAMTTGWYQEGSTWYYLDAENGDMKTGWQYLGNKWYYLHSSGAVATGWYQEGSTWYYLHASNGDMKTGWFQVNGKWYYAYGSGALAVNTTVDGYSVNYNGEWVQ
;
A
#
# COMPACT_ATOMS: atom_id res chain seq x y z
N MET A 1 43.65 3.99 -47.45
CA MET A 1 43.05 4.17 -46.12
C MET A 1 42.23 2.91 -45.76
N LYS A 2 42.81 2.02 -44.96
CA LYS A 2 42.20 0.74 -44.56
C LYS A 2 41.40 0.99 -43.26
N ARG A 3 40.08 0.74 -43.30
CA ARG A 3 39.22 0.76 -42.12
C ARG A 3 39.35 -0.59 -41.37
N PHE A 4 39.86 -0.55 -40.16
CA PHE A 4 39.82 -1.67 -39.22
C PHE A 4 38.38 -1.77 -38.62
N LYS A 5 37.75 -2.91 -38.86
CA LYS A 5 36.51 -3.33 -38.11
C LYS A 5 36.98 -4.14 -36.92
N ILE A 6 36.73 -3.63 -35.72
CA ILE A 6 36.85 -4.40 -34.48
C ILE A 6 35.54 -5.17 -34.32
N MET A 7 35.62 -6.48 -34.45
CA MET A 7 34.55 -7.42 -34.11
C MET A 7 34.61 -7.68 -32.58
N MET A 8 33.62 -7.19 -31.84
CA MET A 8 33.43 -7.54 -30.45
C MET A 8 32.70 -8.90 -30.42
N GLN A 9 33.40 -9.98 -30.11
CA GLN A 9 32.79 -11.27 -29.81
C GLN A 9 32.22 -11.23 -28.38
N VAL A 10 30.91 -11.19 -28.30
CA VAL A 10 30.19 -11.48 -27.05
C VAL A 10 30.16 -13.00 -26.92
N GLY A 11 30.95 -13.53 -26.02
CA GLY A 11 30.97 -14.95 -25.68
C GLY A 11 29.72 -15.27 -24.81
N LEU A 12 28.71 -15.87 -25.44
CA LEU A 12 27.57 -16.46 -24.77
C LEU A 12 28.00 -17.82 -24.19
N ALA A 13 28.36 -17.85 -22.91
CA ALA A 13 28.57 -19.13 -22.21
C ALA A 13 27.22 -19.78 -21.91
N VAL A 14 26.76 -20.62 -22.81
CA VAL A 14 25.62 -21.51 -22.60
C VAL A 14 26.12 -22.72 -21.82
N PHE A 15 25.81 -22.78 -20.51
CA PHE A 15 26.00 -24.00 -19.74
C PHE A 15 24.88 -24.99 -20.07
N PHE A 16 25.20 -26.01 -20.89
CA PHE A 16 24.34 -27.18 -21.06
C PHE A 16 24.48 -28.07 -19.84
N PHE A 17 23.42 -28.16 -19.01
CA PHE A 17 23.31 -29.24 -18.02
C PHE A 17 22.87 -30.53 -18.74
N ALA A 18 23.82 -31.44 -18.94
CA ALA A 18 23.49 -32.82 -19.35
C ALA A 18 23.00 -33.59 -18.11
N LEU A 19 21.77 -34.10 -18.19
CA LEU A 19 21.21 -35.02 -17.19
C LEU A 19 21.96 -36.39 -17.30
N LEU A 20 23.06 -36.51 -16.60
CA LEU A 20 23.66 -37.81 -16.24
C LEU A 20 23.67 -37.85 -14.70
N ALA A 21 23.19 -38.94 -14.13
CA ALA A 21 23.22 -39.21 -12.69
C ALA A 21 24.65 -39.46 -12.21
N THR A 22 25.47 -38.43 -12.26
CA THR A 22 26.81 -38.36 -11.65
C THR A 22 26.81 -37.17 -10.73
N SER A 23 27.18 -37.37 -9.48
CA SER A 23 27.41 -36.28 -8.53
C SER A 23 28.40 -35.29 -9.13
N THR A 24 27.93 -34.04 -9.44
CA THR A 24 28.81 -32.97 -9.86
C THR A 24 29.37 -32.32 -8.61
N VAL A 25 30.67 -32.36 -8.46
CA VAL A 25 31.40 -31.74 -7.36
C VAL A 25 31.91 -30.38 -7.86
N PHE A 26 31.53 -29.30 -7.20
CA PHE A 26 32.11 -27.99 -7.42
C PHE A 26 33.26 -27.81 -6.44
N ALA A 27 34.48 -27.56 -6.93
CA ALA A 27 35.65 -27.34 -6.09
C ALA A 27 35.54 -25.97 -5.39
N ASP A 28 35.74 -25.98 -4.10
CA ASP A 28 35.79 -24.80 -3.26
C ASP A 28 37.23 -24.48 -2.86
N ASP A 29 37.57 -23.16 -2.70
CA ASP A 29 38.90 -22.74 -2.33
C ASP A 29 39.18 -22.83 -0.81
N ALA A 30 40.33 -23.23 -0.49
CA ALA A 30 41.28 -23.12 0.63
C ALA A 30 40.82 -23.10 2.11
N ASP A 31 39.58 -22.79 2.51
CA ASP A 31 39.18 -22.79 3.94
C ASP A 31 38.30 -23.98 4.33
N SER A 32 37.98 -24.84 3.41
CA SER A 32 37.08 -25.97 3.62
C SER A 32 37.78 -27.30 3.48
N GLU A 33 38.75 -27.66 4.33
CA GLU A 33 39.34 -29.00 4.30
C GLU A 33 38.27 -30.09 4.13
N GLY A 34 37.96 -30.45 2.85
CA GLY A 34 37.05 -31.52 2.47
C GLY A 34 35.55 -31.14 2.40
N TRP A 35 35.16 -29.89 2.56
CA TRP A 35 33.80 -29.43 2.30
C TRP A 35 33.63 -29.10 0.81
N GLN A 36 32.46 -29.47 0.23
CA GLN A 36 32.20 -29.23 -1.18
C GLN A 36 30.71 -29.16 -1.49
N PHE A 37 30.35 -28.43 -2.56
CA PHE A 37 28.98 -28.49 -3.08
C PHE A 37 28.77 -29.81 -3.83
N VAL A 38 27.69 -30.51 -3.49
CA VAL A 38 27.32 -31.79 -4.09
C VAL A 38 25.85 -31.76 -4.51
N GLN A 39 25.55 -32.18 -5.73
CA GLN A 39 24.19 -32.39 -6.18
C GLN A 39 23.78 -33.83 -6.03
N GLU A 40 22.65 -34.07 -5.35
CA GLU A 40 22.05 -35.40 -5.13
C GLU A 40 20.54 -35.29 -5.40
N ASN A 41 20.02 -36.08 -6.34
CA ASN A 41 18.59 -36.09 -6.69
C ASN A 41 17.97 -34.73 -7.02
N GLY A 42 18.73 -33.84 -7.73
CA GLY A 42 18.32 -32.51 -8.12
C GLY A 42 18.38 -31.48 -6.98
N ARG A 43 18.93 -31.81 -5.82
CA ARG A 43 19.15 -30.94 -4.68
C ARG A 43 20.64 -30.67 -4.49
N THR A 44 20.98 -29.48 -4.03
CA THR A 44 22.35 -29.07 -3.77
C THR A 44 22.61 -29.04 -2.27
N TYR A 45 23.74 -29.59 -1.86
CA TYR A 45 24.21 -29.66 -0.48
C TYR A 45 25.63 -29.11 -0.41
N TYR A 46 26.03 -28.55 0.74
CA TYR A 46 27.43 -28.30 1.07
C TYR A 46 27.82 -29.27 2.18
N LYS A 47 28.74 -30.20 1.87
CA LYS A 47 29.01 -31.32 2.77
C LYS A 47 30.46 -31.77 2.78
N LYS A 48 30.85 -32.42 3.90
CA LYS A 48 32.10 -33.11 4.09
C LYS A 48 31.81 -34.57 4.48
N GLY A 49 32.03 -35.50 3.59
CA GLY A 49 31.59 -36.89 3.76
C GLY A 49 30.08 -36.97 3.90
N ASP A 50 29.57 -37.52 5.00
CA ASP A 50 28.14 -37.62 5.29
C ASP A 50 27.58 -36.42 6.07
N ILE A 51 28.45 -35.51 6.53
CA ILE A 51 28.06 -34.30 7.28
C ILE A 51 27.60 -33.23 6.30
N LYS A 52 26.37 -32.76 6.46
CA LYS A 52 25.78 -31.66 5.69
C LYS A 52 25.79 -30.37 6.48
N GLU A 53 26.09 -29.25 5.81
CA GLU A 53 25.90 -27.93 6.38
C GLU A 53 24.42 -27.61 6.52
N THR A 54 24.09 -26.85 7.55
CA THR A 54 22.73 -26.32 7.78
C THR A 54 22.84 -24.87 8.23
N ASP A 55 21.74 -24.10 8.06
CA ASP A 55 21.69 -22.70 8.48
C ASP A 55 22.55 -21.77 7.58
N TRP A 56 22.84 -20.55 8.05
CA TRP A 56 23.60 -19.55 7.33
C TRP A 56 25.10 -19.89 7.22
N ARG A 57 25.64 -19.81 6.01
CA ARG A 57 27.05 -20.06 5.77
C ARG A 57 27.64 -19.04 4.77
N VAL A 58 28.82 -18.55 5.06
CA VAL A 58 29.63 -17.79 4.09
C VAL A 58 30.67 -18.74 3.50
N ILE A 59 30.65 -18.87 2.17
CA ILE A 59 31.54 -19.74 1.37
C ILE A 59 32.09 -18.86 0.24
N ASP A 60 33.38 -18.69 0.16
CA ASP A 60 34.08 -17.84 -0.84
C ASP A 60 33.51 -16.40 -0.90
N GLY A 61 33.25 -15.81 0.25
CA GLY A 61 32.71 -14.46 0.35
C GLY A 61 31.27 -14.32 -0.09
N LYS A 62 30.55 -15.42 -0.40
CA LYS A 62 29.12 -15.44 -0.72
C LYS A 62 28.32 -16.07 0.39
N THR A 63 27.15 -15.53 0.67
CA THR A 63 26.26 -15.98 1.74
C THR A 63 25.21 -16.95 1.19
N TYR A 64 25.08 -18.10 1.84
CA TYR A 64 24.13 -19.17 1.53
C TYR A 64 23.29 -19.49 2.76
N TYR A 65 22.18 -20.17 2.54
CA TYR A 65 21.40 -20.80 3.60
C TYR A 65 21.06 -22.24 3.20
N PHE A 66 21.22 -23.15 4.15
CA PHE A 66 20.86 -24.56 4.01
C PHE A 66 19.75 -24.89 4.98
N ASP A 67 18.72 -25.56 4.51
CA ASP A 67 17.60 -25.94 5.35
C ASP A 67 17.98 -27.02 6.39
N TYR A 68 17.02 -27.44 7.20
CA TYR A 68 17.27 -28.45 8.24
C TYR A 68 17.66 -29.84 7.69
N ASN A 69 17.43 -30.12 6.38
CA ASN A 69 17.91 -31.32 5.70
C ASN A 69 19.30 -31.10 5.07
N GLY A 70 19.86 -29.89 5.19
CA GLY A 70 21.09 -29.45 4.54
C GLY A 70 20.91 -29.09 3.08
N GLU A 71 19.68 -28.94 2.57
CA GLU A 71 19.41 -28.56 1.18
C GLU A 71 19.63 -27.06 1.00
N MET A 72 20.45 -26.68 0.01
CA MET A 72 20.67 -25.28 -0.35
C MET A 72 19.39 -24.64 -0.86
N VAL A 73 18.98 -23.53 -0.27
CA VAL A 73 17.78 -22.82 -0.67
C VAL A 73 18.02 -21.89 -1.85
N VAL A 74 16.96 -21.61 -2.63
CA VAL A 74 16.93 -20.65 -3.74
C VAL A 74 15.62 -19.87 -3.72
N GLY A 75 15.58 -18.70 -4.38
CA GLY A 75 14.40 -17.85 -4.43
C GLY A 75 14.10 -17.17 -3.09
N TRP A 76 12.83 -16.86 -2.87
CA TRP A 76 12.37 -16.23 -1.64
C TRP A 76 12.29 -17.23 -0.49
N GLN A 77 12.87 -16.87 0.66
CA GLN A 77 12.91 -17.69 1.86
C GLN A 77 12.51 -16.87 3.09
N TYR A 78 11.61 -17.44 3.91
CA TYR A 78 11.21 -16.87 5.20
C TYR A 78 11.97 -17.58 6.31
N ILE A 79 13.12 -17.04 6.69
CA ILE A 79 14.11 -17.69 7.54
C ILE A 79 14.59 -16.76 8.65
N PRO A 80 15.09 -17.31 9.77
CA PRO A 80 15.64 -16.51 10.85
C PRO A 80 16.79 -15.61 10.38
N MET A 81 16.86 -14.39 10.94
CA MET A 81 17.96 -13.47 10.69
C MET A 81 19.30 -14.10 11.09
N PRO A 82 20.38 -13.94 10.30
CA PRO A 82 21.69 -14.39 10.69
C PRO A 82 22.15 -13.65 11.94
N VAL A 83 22.42 -14.40 13.01
CA VAL A 83 22.94 -13.84 14.27
C VAL A 83 24.38 -14.29 14.44
N LYS A 84 25.30 -13.32 14.49
CA LYS A 84 26.71 -13.59 14.67
C LYS A 84 26.96 -14.34 16.00
N GLY A 85 27.42 -15.58 15.91
CA GLY A 85 27.79 -16.40 17.06
C GLY A 85 26.70 -17.32 17.62
N TYR A 86 25.53 -17.41 17.00
CA TYR A 86 24.52 -18.40 17.31
C TYR A 86 24.32 -19.33 16.12
N THR A 87 24.57 -20.62 16.30
CA THR A 87 24.04 -21.68 15.44
C THR A 87 22.56 -21.80 15.76
N ILE A 88 21.72 -21.29 14.88
CA ILE A 88 20.27 -21.47 15.00
C ILE A 88 19.99 -22.86 14.42
N GLY A 89 20.06 -23.88 15.30
CA GLY A 89 19.71 -25.23 14.91
C GLY A 89 18.26 -25.33 14.43
N PRO A 90 17.93 -26.37 13.63
CA PRO A 90 16.59 -26.58 13.11
C PRO A 90 15.59 -26.63 14.25
N TYR A 91 14.51 -25.85 14.16
CA TYR A 91 13.40 -25.94 15.10
C TYR A 91 12.63 -27.24 14.83
N PRO A 92 12.76 -28.29 15.65
CA PRO A 92 11.92 -29.46 15.51
C PRO A 92 10.47 -29.03 15.75
N ASN A 93 9.59 -29.28 14.80
CA ASN A 93 8.14 -29.02 14.87
C ASN A 93 7.69 -27.53 14.90
N GLY A 94 8.46 -26.59 14.34
CA GLY A 94 8.05 -25.20 14.27
C GLY A 94 7.96 -24.47 15.62
N ILE A 95 8.48 -25.06 16.70
CA ILE A 95 8.50 -24.44 18.04
C ILE A 95 9.67 -23.47 18.09
N ARG A 96 9.35 -22.20 18.19
CA ARG A 96 10.30 -21.11 18.38
C ARG A 96 10.78 -21.11 19.83
N LEU A 97 12.11 -21.10 20.04
CA LEU A 97 12.68 -20.86 21.36
C LEU A 97 12.53 -19.37 21.72
N GLU A 98 12.20 -19.10 22.97
CA GLU A 98 12.13 -17.73 23.49
C GLU A 98 13.47 -17.02 23.28
N GLY A 99 13.45 -15.81 22.67
CA GLY A 99 14.66 -15.06 22.33
C GLY A 99 15.23 -15.32 20.93
N SER A 100 14.68 -16.25 20.14
CA SER A 100 15.10 -16.46 18.74
C SER A 100 14.71 -15.23 17.88
N PRO A 101 15.59 -14.80 16.94
CA PRO A 101 15.24 -13.72 16.02
C PRO A 101 14.01 -14.07 15.19
N MET A 102 13.17 -13.05 14.91
CA MET A 102 12.00 -13.25 14.04
C MET A 102 12.46 -13.63 12.65
N PRO A 103 11.81 -14.63 12.00
CA PRO A 103 12.08 -14.87 10.60
C PRO A 103 11.72 -13.63 9.76
N GLU A 104 12.50 -13.41 8.72
CA GLU A 104 12.30 -12.36 7.72
C GLU A 104 12.44 -12.96 6.33
N TRP A 105 11.97 -12.24 5.30
CA TRP A 105 12.10 -12.68 3.92
C TRP A 105 13.45 -12.26 3.34
N TYR A 106 14.16 -13.23 2.73
CA TYR A 106 15.41 -13.05 2.01
C TYR A 106 15.27 -13.60 0.60
N TYR A 107 16.05 -13.07 -0.33
CA TYR A 107 16.05 -13.54 -1.72
C TYR A 107 17.41 -14.12 -2.10
N PHE A 108 17.41 -15.37 -2.52
CA PHE A 108 18.59 -16.09 -3.03
C PHE A 108 18.46 -16.28 -4.54
N ASP A 109 19.56 -16.11 -5.27
CA ASP A 109 19.56 -16.36 -6.70
C ASP A 109 19.45 -17.86 -7.03
N LYS A 110 19.44 -18.18 -8.32
CA LYS A 110 19.38 -19.57 -8.79
C LYS A 110 20.58 -20.45 -8.38
N ASN A 111 21.68 -19.84 -7.96
CA ASN A 111 22.87 -20.53 -7.48
C ASN A 111 22.89 -20.63 -5.93
N GLY A 112 21.83 -20.22 -5.25
CA GLY A 112 21.71 -20.22 -3.80
C GLY A 112 22.43 -19.06 -3.10
N VAL A 113 22.92 -18.05 -3.84
CA VAL A 113 23.62 -16.91 -3.27
C VAL A 113 22.63 -15.86 -2.80
N LEU A 114 22.72 -15.47 -1.52
CA LEU A 114 21.94 -14.37 -0.98
C LEU A 114 22.17 -13.11 -1.82
N GLN A 115 21.08 -12.49 -2.22
CA GLN A 115 21.15 -11.19 -2.89
C GLN A 115 21.18 -10.08 -1.81
N GLU A 116 22.36 -9.51 -1.61
CA GLU A 116 22.61 -8.48 -0.59
C GLU A 116 22.04 -7.12 -1.03
N PHE A 117 20.75 -7.10 -1.33
CA PHE A 117 20.04 -5.87 -1.70
C PHE A 117 19.87 -4.98 -0.49
N VAL A 118 20.00 -3.67 -0.70
CA VAL A 118 19.69 -2.60 0.25
C VAL A 118 18.95 -1.49 -0.49
N GLY A 119 17.90 -0.95 0.13
CA GLY A 119 17.09 0.07 -0.48
C GLY A 119 16.16 -0.47 -1.59
N TRP A 120 15.73 0.41 -2.49
CA TRP A 120 14.81 0.07 -3.57
C TRP A 120 15.42 -0.83 -4.64
N LYS A 121 14.69 -1.88 -5.00
CA LYS A 121 15.02 -2.81 -6.09
C LYS A 121 13.77 -3.14 -6.91
N ALA A 122 13.89 -3.01 -8.22
CA ALA A 122 12.91 -3.55 -9.16
C ALA A 122 13.28 -5.01 -9.44
N LEU A 123 12.39 -5.93 -9.09
CA LEU A 123 12.57 -7.35 -9.37
C LEU A 123 11.51 -7.81 -10.38
N GLU A 124 11.94 -8.68 -11.29
CA GLU A 124 11.02 -9.34 -12.22
C GLU A 124 10.21 -10.39 -11.50
N ILE A 125 8.90 -10.34 -11.71
CA ILE A 125 7.96 -11.32 -11.18
C ILE A 125 7.30 -12.04 -12.36
N LYS A 126 7.29 -13.36 -12.28
CA LYS A 126 6.57 -14.19 -13.23
C LYS A 126 5.19 -14.53 -12.69
N THR A 127 4.17 -14.53 -13.55
CA THR A 127 2.78 -14.75 -13.15
C THR A 127 2.51 -16.11 -12.50
N LYS A 128 3.42 -17.08 -12.68
CA LYS A 128 3.35 -18.39 -12.03
C LYS A 128 3.95 -18.42 -10.63
N ASP A 129 4.82 -17.45 -10.32
CA ASP A 129 5.36 -17.35 -8.97
C ASP A 129 4.24 -16.82 -8.08
N SER A 130 3.94 -17.50 -6.99
CA SER A 130 2.91 -17.12 -6.01
C SER A 130 3.12 -15.70 -5.41
N VAL A 131 4.21 -15.05 -5.81
CA VAL A 131 4.77 -13.78 -5.38
C VAL A 131 4.36 -12.68 -6.34
N GLY A 132 3.34 -12.34 -6.77
CA GLY A 132 3.20 -11.20 -7.68
C GLY A 132 1.87 -11.06 -8.36
N ARG A 133 0.81 -11.09 -7.57
CA ARG A 133 -0.46 -10.60 -8.08
C ARG A 133 -0.45 -9.08 -7.98
N LYS A 134 -0.50 -8.42 -9.14
CA LYS A 134 -0.74 -6.98 -9.19
C LYS A 134 -2.07 -6.70 -8.50
N TYR A 135 -2.06 -5.86 -7.47
CA TYR A 135 -3.27 -5.52 -6.73
C TYR A 135 -4.30 -4.91 -7.68
N GLY A 136 -5.50 -5.51 -7.74
CA GLY A 136 -6.60 -5.06 -8.62
C GLY A 136 -6.75 -5.81 -9.94
N GLU A 137 -5.83 -6.69 -10.32
CA GLU A 137 -6.09 -7.61 -11.43
C GLU A 137 -7.00 -8.74 -10.96
N LYS A 138 -8.19 -8.82 -11.58
CA LYS A 138 -9.06 -10.01 -11.47
C LYS A 138 -8.22 -11.24 -11.85
N ARG A 139 -8.43 -12.36 -11.15
CA ARG A 139 -7.90 -13.67 -11.56
C ARG A 139 -8.04 -13.78 -13.07
N THR A 140 -6.93 -13.76 -13.77
CA THR A 140 -6.90 -14.17 -15.17
C THR A 140 -7.37 -15.61 -15.21
N ASN A 141 -8.19 -15.93 -16.22
CA ASN A 141 -8.72 -17.26 -16.43
C ASN A 141 -7.58 -18.29 -16.29
N PRO A 142 -7.77 -19.44 -15.58
CA PRO A 142 -6.77 -20.51 -15.50
C PRO A 142 -6.28 -21.04 -16.86
N GLU A 143 -6.97 -20.65 -17.95
CA GLU A 143 -6.62 -20.98 -19.33
C GLU A 143 -5.61 -20.03 -19.99
N ASP A 144 -5.28 -18.87 -19.39
CA ASP A 144 -4.25 -18.00 -19.89
C ASP A 144 -2.86 -18.63 -19.69
N LYS A 145 -2.39 -19.33 -20.75
CA LYS A 145 -1.11 -20.07 -20.77
C LYS A 145 0.12 -19.17 -20.97
N GLU A 146 -0.06 -17.87 -21.22
CA GLU A 146 1.07 -16.96 -21.41
C GLU A 146 1.64 -16.50 -20.05
N GLU A 147 2.90 -16.87 -19.82
CA GLU A 147 3.68 -16.36 -18.70
C GLU A 147 4.04 -14.91 -18.98
N LYS A 148 3.39 -13.97 -18.27
CA LYS A 148 3.73 -12.55 -18.33
C LYS A 148 4.69 -12.21 -17.21
N SER A 149 5.82 -11.62 -17.54
CA SER A 149 6.72 -11.03 -16.56
C SER A 149 6.45 -9.55 -16.43
N PHE A 150 6.55 -9.03 -15.22
CA PHE A 150 6.49 -7.59 -14.93
C PHE A 150 7.45 -7.26 -13.79
N TYR A 151 7.90 -6.00 -13.77
CA TYR A 151 8.77 -5.53 -12.70
C TYR A 151 7.93 -4.86 -11.61
N THR A 152 8.25 -5.17 -10.35
CA THR A 152 7.70 -4.45 -9.20
C THR A 152 8.82 -3.98 -8.27
N ASN A 153 8.54 -2.90 -7.52
CA ASN A 153 9.53 -2.33 -6.63
C ASN A 153 9.38 -2.92 -5.22
N TYR A 154 10.51 -3.39 -4.69
CA TYR A 154 10.68 -3.85 -3.31
C TYR A 154 11.68 -2.95 -2.59
N TYR A 155 11.63 -2.94 -1.27
CA TYR A 155 12.63 -2.29 -0.44
C TYR A 155 13.27 -3.29 0.50
N PHE A 156 14.61 -3.26 0.58
CA PHE A 156 15.38 -4.14 1.44
C PHE A 156 16.03 -3.34 2.57
N ASN A 157 15.97 -3.89 3.77
CA ASN A 157 16.62 -3.36 4.96
C ASN A 157 18.14 -3.47 4.85
N GLN A 158 18.89 -2.86 5.81
CA GLN A 158 20.35 -2.93 5.84
C GLN A 158 20.88 -4.36 6.09
N ASN A 159 20.07 -5.24 6.67
CA ASN A 159 20.37 -6.66 6.85
C ASN A 159 19.93 -7.52 5.65
N HIS A 160 19.63 -6.90 4.50
CA HIS A 160 19.21 -7.53 3.25
C HIS A 160 17.84 -8.20 3.29
N SER A 161 17.10 -8.07 4.38
CA SER A 161 15.73 -8.58 4.47
C SER A 161 14.71 -7.67 3.79
N LEU A 162 13.61 -8.27 3.33
CA LEU A 162 12.50 -7.57 2.69
C LEU A 162 11.74 -6.69 3.70
N LYS A 163 11.54 -5.42 3.38
CA LYS A 163 10.68 -4.51 4.12
C LYS A 163 9.21 -4.71 3.74
N THR A 164 8.32 -4.71 4.74
CA THR A 164 6.87 -4.71 4.56
C THR A 164 6.21 -3.62 5.41
N GLY A 165 4.96 -3.28 5.10
CA GLY A 165 4.22 -2.23 5.80
C GLY A 165 4.70 -0.81 5.44
N TRP A 166 4.52 0.14 6.35
CA TRP A 166 4.90 1.53 6.11
C TRP A 166 6.43 1.71 6.08
N LEU A 167 6.88 2.49 5.09
CA LEU A 167 8.27 2.88 4.89
C LEU A 167 8.35 4.40 4.74
N TYR A 168 9.21 5.03 5.55
CA TYR A 168 9.60 6.42 5.35
C TYR A 168 10.97 6.46 4.71
N ASP A 169 11.06 6.97 3.48
CA ASP A 169 12.29 7.07 2.71
C ASP A 169 12.34 8.38 1.92
N GLN A 170 13.48 9.06 1.92
CA GLN A 170 13.69 10.34 1.22
C GLN A 170 12.56 11.36 1.43
N SER A 171 12.15 11.55 2.69
CA SER A 171 11.07 12.47 3.11
C SER A 171 9.66 12.10 2.61
N ASN A 172 9.45 10.89 2.11
CA ASN A 172 8.17 10.39 1.63
C ASN A 172 7.76 9.11 2.34
N TRP A 173 6.45 8.92 2.51
CA TRP A 173 5.88 7.70 3.00
C TRP A 173 5.42 6.81 1.85
N TYR A 174 5.72 5.52 1.96
CA TYR A 174 5.32 4.45 1.05
C TYR A 174 4.68 3.32 1.84
N TYR A 175 3.86 2.52 1.18
CA TYR A 175 3.33 1.30 1.77
C TYR A 175 3.74 0.09 0.94
N LEU A 176 4.37 -0.86 1.61
CA LEU A 176 4.79 -2.13 1.05
C LEU A 176 3.81 -3.21 1.52
N ALA A 177 3.36 -4.06 0.64
CA ALA A 177 2.39 -5.08 0.97
C ALA A 177 2.81 -5.87 2.20
N LYS A 178 1.89 -6.12 3.12
CA LYS A 178 2.15 -7.01 4.25
C LYS A 178 2.23 -8.45 3.77
N THR A 179 3.08 -9.23 4.42
CA THR A 179 3.07 -10.69 4.26
C THR A 179 1.77 -11.26 4.82
N GLU A 180 1.03 -12.00 4.01
CA GLU A 180 -0.15 -12.72 4.46
C GLU A 180 0.16 -14.22 4.49
N ILE A 181 0.09 -14.83 5.68
CA ILE A 181 0.30 -16.27 5.89
C ILE A 181 -1.07 -16.92 6.02
N ASN A 182 -1.81 -16.98 4.91
CA ASN A 182 -3.10 -17.67 4.84
C ASN A 182 -3.00 -18.84 3.87
N GLY A 183 -2.30 -19.92 4.26
CA GLY A 183 -2.30 -21.21 3.54
C GLY A 183 -1.63 -21.21 2.15
N GLU A 184 -1.54 -20.10 1.47
CA GLU A 184 -0.72 -19.86 0.29
C GLU A 184 0.30 -18.77 0.67
N ASN A 185 1.59 -19.09 0.66
CA ASN A 185 2.67 -18.19 1.06
C ASN A 185 2.74 -16.97 0.14
N TYR A 186 1.99 -15.90 0.48
CA TYR A 186 2.10 -14.61 -0.17
C TYR A 186 3.20 -13.81 0.53
N ILE A 187 4.30 -13.54 -0.16
CA ILE A 187 5.49 -12.90 0.40
C ILE A 187 5.21 -11.44 0.79
N GLY A 188 4.43 -10.73 -0.01
CA GLY A 188 4.24 -9.30 0.19
C GLY A 188 5.47 -8.48 -0.23
N GLY A 189 5.61 -7.29 0.32
CA GLY A 189 6.76 -6.40 0.10
C GLY A 189 6.67 -5.53 -1.15
N GLU A 190 5.72 -5.75 -2.07
CA GLU A 190 5.57 -4.92 -3.24
C GLU A 190 5.11 -3.51 -2.85
N ARG A 191 5.69 -2.50 -3.49
CA ARG A 191 5.23 -1.13 -3.36
C ARG A 191 3.78 -1.00 -3.84
N ARG A 192 2.91 -0.54 -2.95
CA ARG A 192 1.50 -0.27 -3.24
C ARG A 192 1.31 1.10 -3.89
N ALA A 193 0.19 1.23 -4.63
CA ALA A 193 -0.28 2.45 -5.26
C ALA A 193 -1.81 2.49 -5.23
N GLY A 194 -2.39 3.68 -5.36
CA GLY A 194 -3.84 3.88 -5.27
C GLY A 194 -4.36 3.78 -3.84
N TRP A 195 -5.62 3.39 -3.69
CA TRP A 195 -6.26 3.25 -2.39
C TRP A 195 -5.76 2.02 -1.63
N ILE A 196 -5.39 2.21 -0.37
CA ILE A 196 -5.07 1.14 0.56
C ILE A 196 -5.79 1.34 1.89
N ASN A 197 -6.10 0.23 2.56
CA ASN A 197 -6.50 0.20 3.95
C ASN A 197 -5.45 -0.59 4.73
N ASP A 198 -4.85 0.02 5.77
CA ASP A 198 -3.80 -0.64 6.55
C ASP A 198 -4.34 -1.39 7.78
N GLY A 199 -5.67 -1.41 7.93
CA GLY A 199 -6.41 -1.95 9.07
C GLY A 199 -6.82 -0.87 10.08
N SER A 200 -6.25 0.33 10.02
CA SER A 200 -6.61 1.47 10.89
C SER A 200 -7.35 2.58 10.14
N ALA A 201 -6.98 2.85 8.91
CA ALA A 201 -7.57 3.90 8.08
C ALA A 201 -7.35 3.63 6.57
N TRP A 202 -8.06 4.40 5.75
CA TRP A 202 -7.83 4.48 4.33
C TRP A 202 -6.79 5.54 3.99
N TYR A 203 -5.92 5.23 3.04
CA TYR A 203 -4.87 6.10 2.51
C TYR A 203 -4.90 6.07 0.99
N TYR A 204 -4.39 7.12 0.38
CA TYR A 204 -4.18 7.14 -1.06
C TYR A 204 -2.71 7.33 -1.39
N LEU A 205 -2.18 6.42 -2.17
CA LEU A 205 -0.81 6.43 -2.65
C LEU A 205 -0.81 6.85 -4.13
N ASP A 206 0.04 7.77 -4.49
CA ASP A 206 0.17 8.21 -5.88
C ASP A 206 0.37 7.02 -6.83
N PRO A 207 -0.42 6.90 -7.90
CA PRO A 207 -0.39 5.73 -8.78
C PRO A 207 0.96 5.48 -9.46
N GLU A 208 1.73 6.53 -9.74
CA GLU A 208 3.01 6.43 -10.44
C GLU A 208 4.17 6.25 -9.47
N THR A 209 4.22 7.08 -8.44
CA THR A 209 5.34 7.14 -7.50
C THR A 209 5.18 6.24 -6.29
N GLY A 210 3.93 5.88 -5.91
CA GLY A 210 3.60 5.19 -4.67
C GLY A 210 3.68 6.07 -3.42
N ILE A 211 3.91 7.37 -3.56
CA ILE A 211 4.02 8.32 -2.44
C ILE A 211 2.66 8.55 -1.80
N MET A 212 2.60 8.43 -0.48
CA MET A 212 1.39 8.70 0.31
C MET A 212 0.95 10.16 0.14
N GLN A 213 -0.33 10.36 -0.16
CA GLN A 213 -0.90 11.67 -0.38
C GLN A 213 -1.46 12.27 0.91
N THR A 214 -1.37 13.61 1.03
CA THR A 214 -1.92 14.41 2.14
C THR A 214 -2.64 15.64 1.61
N GLY A 215 -3.50 16.24 2.42
CA GLY A 215 -4.33 17.41 2.04
C GLY A 215 -5.44 17.03 1.05
N TRP A 216 -5.97 18.03 0.37
CA TRP A 216 -7.01 17.84 -0.64
C TRP A 216 -6.48 17.17 -1.90
N LYS A 217 -7.20 16.12 -2.34
CA LYS A 217 -6.87 15.37 -3.55
C LYS A 217 -8.12 15.08 -4.36
N GLN A 218 -8.05 15.35 -5.65
CA GLN A 218 -9.07 14.90 -6.60
C GLN A 218 -8.65 13.53 -7.14
N ILE A 219 -9.49 12.53 -6.88
CA ILE A 219 -9.27 11.14 -7.31
C ILE A 219 -10.48 10.73 -8.13
N GLY A 220 -10.24 10.55 -9.42
CA GLY A 220 -11.33 10.48 -10.39
C GLY A 220 -12.11 11.80 -10.42
N ASN A 221 -13.45 11.73 -10.27
CA ASN A 221 -14.33 12.90 -10.28
C ASN A 221 -14.71 13.38 -8.86
N LYS A 222 -14.04 12.88 -7.82
CA LYS A 222 -14.38 13.17 -6.43
C LYS A 222 -13.21 13.78 -5.69
N TRP A 223 -13.52 14.70 -4.73
CA TRP A 223 -12.53 15.29 -3.84
C TRP A 223 -12.51 14.55 -2.52
N TYR A 224 -11.30 14.37 -1.98
CA TYR A 224 -11.03 13.75 -0.68
C TYR A 224 -10.05 14.61 0.10
N TYR A 225 -10.10 14.52 1.41
CA TYR A 225 -9.12 15.15 2.27
C TYR A 225 -8.36 14.11 3.09
N HIS A 226 -7.04 14.15 2.99
CA HIS A 226 -6.12 13.31 3.74
C HIS A 226 -5.40 14.14 4.80
N ARG A 227 -5.43 13.70 6.04
CA ARG A 227 -4.74 14.37 7.15
C ARG A 227 -3.21 14.38 6.89
N SER A 228 -2.46 15.14 7.72
CA SER A 228 -0.99 15.12 7.68
C SER A 228 -0.40 13.71 7.90
N SER A 229 -1.13 12.84 8.60
CA SER A 229 -0.79 11.43 8.75
C SER A 229 -1.07 10.58 7.50
N GLY A 230 -1.66 11.15 6.44
CA GLY A 230 -2.14 10.44 5.25
C GLY A 230 -3.53 9.82 5.38
N ALA A 231 -4.05 9.66 6.60
CA ALA A 231 -5.36 9.06 6.83
C ALA A 231 -6.49 9.86 6.19
N MET A 232 -7.36 9.20 5.43
CA MET A 232 -8.56 9.80 4.84
C MET A 232 -9.49 10.31 5.93
N THR A 233 -10.00 11.53 5.74
CA THR A 233 -10.99 12.14 6.64
C THR A 233 -12.40 11.81 6.18
N THR A 234 -13.29 11.56 7.14
CA THR A 234 -14.73 11.38 6.93
C THR A 234 -15.51 12.28 7.90
N GLY A 235 -16.78 12.55 7.57
CA GLY A 235 -17.64 13.42 8.37
C GLY A 235 -17.31 14.90 8.23
N TRP A 236 -17.62 15.68 9.27
CA TRP A 236 -17.36 17.10 9.29
C TRP A 236 -15.87 17.42 9.40
N TYR A 237 -15.40 18.29 8.51
CA TYR A 237 -14.01 18.78 8.47
C TYR A 237 -13.98 20.29 8.40
N GLN A 238 -13.13 20.93 9.19
CA GLN A 238 -12.94 22.36 9.20
C GLN A 238 -11.52 22.72 8.76
N GLU A 239 -11.41 23.61 7.77
CA GLU A 239 -10.16 24.20 7.34
C GLU A 239 -10.24 25.73 7.48
N GLY A 240 -9.46 26.27 8.39
CA GLY A 240 -9.59 27.67 8.78
C GLY A 240 -10.98 27.97 9.35
N SER A 241 -11.72 28.87 8.71
CA SER A 241 -13.12 29.20 9.08
C SER A 241 -14.16 28.43 8.25
N THR A 242 -13.74 27.64 7.29
CA THR A 242 -14.64 26.96 6.33
C THR A 242 -14.91 25.51 6.76
N TRP A 243 -16.18 25.14 6.77
CA TRP A 243 -16.60 23.76 7.03
C TRP A 243 -16.90 23.04 5.73
N TYR A 244 -16.56 21.75 5.72
CA TYR A 244 -16.82 20.78 4.66
C TYR A 244 -17.46 19.51 5.24
N TYR A 245 -18.12 18.73 4.42
CA TYR A 245 -18.59 17.41 4.81
C TYR A 245 -18.05 16.37 3.83
N LEU A 246 -17.28 15.43 4.37
CA LEU A 246 -16.77 14.27 3.67
C LEU A 246 -17.71 13.09 3.99
N ASP A 247 -18.13 12.34 3.00
CA ASP A 247 -19.01 11.20 3.16
C ASP A 247 -18.53 10.28 4.30
N ALA A 248 -19.44 9.86 5.17
CA ALA A 248 -19.07 9.08 6.36
C ALA A 248 -18.52 7.69 6.03
N GLU A 249 -18.92 7.12 4.89
CA GLU A 249 -18.50 5.77 4.46
C GLU A 249 -17.35 5.84 3.45
N ASN A 250 -17.49 6.71 2.46
CA ASN A 250 -16.60 6.73 1.29
C ASN A 250 -15.56 7.85 1.35
N GLY A 251 -15.71 8.85 2.22
CA GLY A 251 -14.78 9.97 2.37
C GLY A 251 -14.85 11.03 1.27
N ASP A 252 -15.69 10.89 0.25
CA ASP A 252 -15.82 11.88 -0.82
C ASP A 252 -16.53 13.15 -0.34
N MET A 253 -16.02 14.31 -0.76
CA MET A 253 -16.57 15.63 -0.42
C MET A 253 -17.98 15.80 -0.99
N LYS A 254 -18.93 16.17 -0.14
CA LYS A 254 -20.31 16.43 -0.55
C LYS A 254 -20.53 17.88 -1.02
N THR A 255 -21.48 18.03 -1.90
CA THR A 255 -21.95 19.33 -2.43
C THR A 255 -23.48 19.34 -2.53
N GLY A 256 -24.08 20.52 -2.65
CA GLY A 256 -25.54 20.66 -2.71
C GLY A 256 -26.21 20.44 -1.35
N TRP A 257 -27.52 20.18 -1.39
CA TRP A 257 -28.30 19.94 -0.17
C TRP A 257 -27.98 18.58 0.45
N GLN A 258 -27.69 18.59 1.76
CA GLN A 258 -27.39 17.41 2.55
C GLN A 258 -28.21 17.36 3.83
N TYR A 259 -28.78 16.21 4.15
CA TYR A 259 -29.50 15.98 5.41
C TYR A 259 -28.62 15.21 6.37
N LEU A 260 -28.06 15.90 7.37
CA LEU A 260 -27.02 15.37 8.23
C LEU A 260 -27.41 15.60 9.70
N GLY A 261 -27.45 14.55 10.52
CA GLY A 261 -27.79 14.67 11.92
C GLY A 261 -29.15 15.33 12.17
N ASN A 262 -30.19 14.98 11.39
CA ASN A 262 -31.55 15.54 11.45
C ASN A 262 -31.65 17.02 11.07
N LYS A 263 -30.67 17.57 10.33
CA LYS A 263 -30.69 18.96 9.87
C LYS A 263 -30.29 19.03 8.40
N TRP A 264 -30.84 20.01 7.68
CA TRP A 264 -30.45 20.32 6.32
C TRP A 264 -29.31 21.33 6.29
N TYR A 265 -28.37 21.10 5.38
CA TYR A 265 -27.24 21.97 5.07
C TYR A 265 -27.14 22.14 3.57
N TYR A 266 -26.63 23.27 3.10
CA TYR A 266 -26.25 23.44 1.72
C TYR A 266 -24.73 23.60 1.62
N LEU A 267 -24.12 22.82 0.75
CA LEU A 267 -22.68 22.90 0.47
C LEU A 267 -22.49 23.39 -0.97
N HIS A 268 -21.73 24.46 -1.13
CA HIS A 268 -21.40 25.02 -2.43
C HIS A 268 -20.70 23.99 -3.33
N SER A 269 -20.58 24.27 -4.64
CA SER A 269 -19.79 23.44 -5.56
C SER A 269 -18.33 23.28 -5.14
N SER A 270 -17.80 24.21 -4.34
CA SER A 270 -16.49 24.12 -3.69
C SER A 270 -16.45 23.16 -2.50
N GLY A 271 -17.57 22.62 -2.06
CA GLY A 271 -17.73 21.84 -0.84
C GLY A 271 -17.93 22.66 0.44
N ALA A 272 -17.72 23.98 0.38
CA ALA A 272 -17.87 24.85 1.55
C ALA A 272 -19.34 24.94 2.00
N VAL A 273 -19.57 24.80 3.31
CA VAL A 273 -20.91 24.97 3.91
C VAL A 273 -21.38 26.40 3.74
N ALA A 274 -22.57 26.58 3.19
CA ALA A 274 -23.25 27.88 3.09
C ALA A 274 -23.74 28.34 4.45
N THR A 275 -23.64 29.65 4.69
CA THR A 275 -24.19 30.32 5.88
C THR A 275 -24.87 31.61 5.48
N GLY A 276 -25.84 32.06 6.27
CA GLY A 276 -26.61 33.25 5.96
C GLY A 276 -27.69 32.99 4.89
N TRP A 277 -28.03 34.06 4.15
CA TRP A 277 -29.03 33.97 3.09
C TRP A 277 -28.48 33.23 1.85
N TYR A 278 -29.22 32.26 1.39
CA TYR A 278 -28.91 31.49 0.19
C TYR A 278 -30.12 31.46 -0.74
N GLN A 279 -29.90 31.69 -2.03
CA GLN A 279 -30.94 31.66 -3.04
C GLN A 279 -30.71 30.54 -4.06
N GLU A 280 -31.73 29.72 -4.25
CA GLU A 280 -31.77 28.70 -5.30
C GLU A 280 -32.97 28.97 -6.22
N GLY A 281 -32.70 29.30 -7.45
CA GLY A 281 -33.73 29.78 -8.38
C GLY A 281 -34.44 31.07 -7.85
N SER A 282 -35.75 30.96 -7.65
CA SER A 282 -36.55 32.08 -7.06
C SER A 282 -36.76 31.94 -5.54
N THR A 283 -36.27 30.87 -4.93
CA THR A 283 -36.51 30.55 -3.53
C THR A 283 -35.33 30.95 -2.65
N TRP A 284 -35.63 31.66 -1.55
CA TRP A 284 -34.67 32.03 -0.54
C TRP A 284 -34.71 31.05 0.64
N TYR A 285 -33.53 30.76 1.19
CA TYR A 285 -33.32 29.97 2.40
C TYR A 285 -32.41 30.75 3.35
N TYR A 286 -32.49 30.45 4.64
CA TYR A 286 -31.55 30.96 5.61
C TYR A 286 -30.81 29.84 6.30
N LEU A 287 -29.50 29.79 6.10
CA LEU A 287 -28.56 28.89 6.73
C LEU A 287 -27.99 29.59 7.95
N HIS A 288 -28.03 28.96 9.11
CA HIS A 288 -27.62 29.60 10.37
C HIS A 288 -26.17 30.09 10.28
N ALA A 289 -25.93 31.33 10.69
CA ALA A 289 -24.65 32.03 10.46
C ALA A 289 -23.44 31.35 11.11
N SER A 290 -23.63 30.60 12.22
CA SER A 290 -22.52 29.97 12.93
C SER A 290 -22.26 28.52 12.57
N ASN A 291 -23.28 27.76 12.14
CA ASN A 291 -23.18 26.32 11.96
C ASN A 291 -23.79 25.80 10.64
N GLY A 292 -24.40 26.70 9.84
CA GLY A 292 -24.91 26.38 8.51
C GLY A 292 -26.19 25.55 8.43
N ASP A 293 -26.84 25.21 9.57
CA ASP A 293 -28.11 24.47 9.52
C ASP A 293 -29.25 25.33 8.99
N MET A 294 -30.08 24.77 8.11
CA MET A 294 -31.21 25.45 7.48
C MET A 294 -32.27 25.79 8.54
N LYS A 295 -32.73 27.04 8.55
CA LYS A 295 -33.80 27.51 9.43
C LYS A 295 -35.17 27.16 8.88
N THR A 296 -36.08 26.82 9.81
CA THR A 296 -37.51 26.63 9.58
C THR A 296 -38.31 27.28 10.73
N GLY A 297 -39.57 27.63 10.49
CA GLY A 297 -40.38 28.37 11.43
C GLY A 297 -39.99 29.84 11.52
N TRP A 298 -40.37 30.52 12.62
CA TRP A 298 -39.99 31.90 12.85
C TRP A 298 -38.57 32.06 13.35
N PHE A 299 -37.81 32.98 12.76
CA PHE A 299 -36.45 33.31 13.18
C PHE A 299 -36.12 34.78 12.93
N GLN A 300 -35.10 35.32 13.63
CA GLN A 300 -34.69 36.70 13.56
C GLN A 300 -33.29 36.83 12.92
N VAL A 301 -33.16 37.80 12.00
CA VAL A 301 -31.88 38.18 11.39
C VAL A 301 -31.77 39.73 11.45
N ASN A 302 -30.70 40.22 12.07
CA ASN A 302 -30.45 41.68 12.20
C ASN A 302 -31.67 42.49 12.74
N GLY A 303 -32.37 41.92 13.70
CA GLY A 303 -33.51 42.58 14.32
C GLY A 303 -34.85 42.44 13.59
N LYS A 304 -34.86 41.84 12.38
CA LYS A 304 -36.08 41.62 11.61
C LYS A 304 -36.52 40.13 11.73
N TRP A 305 -37.84 39.90 11.81
CA TRP A 305 -38.41 38.60 11.83
C TRP A 305 -38.74 38.06 10.46
N TYR A 306 -38.50 36.77 10.26
CA TYR A 306 -38.74 36.02 9.04
C TYR A 306 -39.38 34.66 9.37
N TYR A 307 -40.08 34.13 8.42
CA TYR A 307 -40.62 32.73 8.53
C TYR A 307 -40.15 31.91 7.34
N ALA A 308 -39.65 30.71 7.63
CA ALA A 308 -39.41 29.70 6.61
C ALA A 308 -40.30 28.48 6.84
N TYR A 309 -40.86 27.96 5.77
CA TYR A 309 -41.67 26.74 5.80
C TYR A 309 -40.83 25.54 6.22
N GLY A 310 -41.52 24.37 6.49
CA GLY A 310 -40.81 23.12 6.80
C GLY A 310 -39.83 22.67 5.71
N SER A 311 -40.02 23.12 4.45
CA SER A 311 -39.08 22.93 3.35
C SER A 311 -37.84 23.85 3.41
N GLY A 312 -37.81 24.81 4.33
CA GLY A 312 -36.79 25.86 4.42
C GLY A 312 -37.07 27.08 3.54
N ALA A 313 -38.05 27.01 2.62
CA ALA A 313 -38.37 28.11 1.73
C ALA A 313 -38.91 29.32 2.52
N LEU A 314 -38.32 30.51 2.26
CA LEU A 314 -38.76 31.77 2.87
C LEU A 314 -40.21 32.12 2.48
N ALA A 315 -41.07 32.41 3.42
CA ALA A 315 -42.39 32.94 3.19
C ALA A 315 -42.28 34.42 2.75
N VAL A 316 -42.91 34.74 1.62
CA VAL A 316 -42.93 36.11 1.07
C VAL A 316 -44.33 36.49 0.62
N ASN A 317 -44.73 37.75 0.79
CA ASN A 317 -46.05 38.30 0.39
C ASN A 317 -47.23 37.41 0.88
N THR A 318 -47.22 36.98 2.12
CA THR A 318 -48.20 36.04 2.65
C THR A 318 -48.45 36.33 4.14
N THR A 319 -49.44 35.62 4.70
CA THR A 319 -49.71 35.63 6.13
C THR A 319 -49.48 34.24 6.72
N VAL A 320 -48.69 34.16 7.78
CA VAL A 320 -48.36 32.94 8.52
C VAL A 320 -48.72 33.14 9.98
N ASP A 321 -49.50 32.25 10.55
CA ASP A 321 -49.96 32.31 11.95
C ASP A 321 -50.60 33.63 12.36
N GLY A 322 -51.24 34.32 11.39
CA GLY A 322 -51.85 35.65 11.60
C GLY A 322 -50.90 36.81 11.44
N TYR A 323 -49.63 36.58 11.14
CA TYR A 323 -48.61 37.61 10.93
C TYR A 323 -48.31 37.79 9.43
N SER A 324 -48.32 39.00 8.91
CA SER A 324 -48.01 39.28 7.51
C SER A 324 -46.53 39.44 7.27
N VAL A 325 -46.04 38.87 6.17
CA VAL A 325 -44.65 39.05 5.69
C VAL A 325 -44.66 39.72 4.30
N ASN A 326 -43.74 40.64 4.11
CA ASN A 326 -43.66 41.43 2.88
C ASN A 326 -42.90 40.68 1.73
N TYR A 327 -42.66 41.36 0.63
CA TYR A 327 -41.95 40.76 -0.52
C TYR A 327 -40.48 40.37 -0.21
N ASN A 328 -39.88 40.94 0.83
CA ASN A 328 -38.56 40.56 1.32
C ASN A 328 -38.62 39.41 2.36
N GLY A 329 -39.82 38.92 2.70
CA GLY A 329 -40.04 37.96 3.74
C GLY A 329 -39.99 38.52 5.18
N GLU A 330 -39.87 39.85 5.32
CA GLU A 330 -39.84 40.52 6.63
C GLU A 330 -41.24 40.61 7.22
N TRP A 331 -41.38 40.26 8.48
CA TRP A 331 -42.61 40.49 9.21
C TRP A 331 -42.94 42.02 9.26
N VAL A 332 -44.18 42.36 8.94
CA VAL A 332 -44.70 43.72 8.97
C VAL A 332 -45.95 43.74 9.88
N GLN A 333 -46.14 44.85 10.60
CA GLN A 333 -47.31 45.10 11.43
C GLN A 333 -48.51 45.48 10.56
#